data_9cd208146c8ed2d7cecb7ebdc161b76a
#
_entry.id   9cd208146c8ed2d7cecb7ebdc161b76a
#
_cell.length_a   1.000
_cell.length_b   1.000
_cell.length_c   1.000
_cell.angle_alpha   90.00
_cell.angle_beta   90.00
_cell.angle_gamma   90.00
#
_symmetry.space_group_name_H-M   'P 1'
#
loop_
_entity.id
_entity.type
_entity.pdbx_description
1 polymer ?
#
loop_
_entity_poly.entity_id
_entity_poly.type
_entity_poly.pdbx_seq_one_letter_code
_entity_poly.pdbx_strand_id
1 'polypeptide(L)'
;MPSFLRSLRVPHRRLILALLLALLLPACHPDAGAAQAQADAAVPVDPIDQAQLRKALAALQPQRPGTTDLYVVGFAGDASEDVFRNETQYLRQLFAQRFDAAGRIVTLINHADNLGAHAYAPQASYDNLADTLQRIGKLMDKREDALLLFLTSHGTEQHELYVQFGPGEDADYDTITPKELRGLLDDAGIRNRVIVLSACYSGGFVPALKSPDTLIITAARRDRPSFGCGNTASATYFGRAWLIDALARTTDFVESYRLATAEITAREQAEGEAPSYPQLYVGARIAPLLQRWRAQLRPVAAPAYPYPEPEAETETATAPETAADGKAGQ
;
A
#
# COMPACT_ATOMS: atom_id res chain seq x y z
N MET A 1 15.84 65.95 -3.23
CA MET A 1 15.13 67.24 -3.30
C MET A 1 14.32 67.29 -4.58
N PRO A 2 13.06 67.77 -4.59
CA PRO A 2 12.10 67.98 -3.50
C PRO A 2 10.84 67.10 -3.65
N SER A 3 10.25 66.70 -2.59
CA SER A 3 9.00 67.06 -1.88
C SER A 3 7.88 67.73 -2.70
N PHE A 4 6.68 67.17 -2.67
CA PHE A 4 5.41 67.93 -2.54
C PHE A 4 4.31 67.08 -1.90
N LEU A 5 3.98 67.51 -0.70
CA LEU A 5 2.77 67.22 0.04
C LEU A 5 1.58 68.06 -0.48
N ARG A 6 0.37 67.59 -0.47
CA ARG A 6 -0.91 68.33 -0.18
C ARG A 6 -2.05 67.35 -0.29
N SER A 7 -2.79 67.08 0.75
CA SER A 7 -3.67 67.87 1.62
C SER A 7 -5.13 67.54 1.35
N LEU A 8 -5.73 66.89 2.30
CA LEU A 8 -7.11 66.94 2.85
C LEU A 8 -8.20 67.68 2.10
N ARG A 9 -9.36 67.05 1.96
CA ARG A 9 -10.67 67.66 2.27
C ARG A 9 -11.79 66.62 2.42
N VAL A 10 -12.37 66.59 3.63
CA VAL A 10 -13.73 66.08 3.94
C VAL A 10 -14.72 67.22 3.80
N PRO A 11 -15.93 67.00 3.41
CA PRO A 11 -17.04 67.59 4.17
C PRO A 11 -18.20 66.65 4.53
N HIS A 12 -18.82 67.02 5.60
CA HIS A 12 -19.90 66.48 6.38
C HIS A 12 -21.30 66.48 5.69
N ARG A 13 -22.18 65.66 6.29
CA ARG A 13 -23.63 65.82 6.56
C ARG A 13 -24.58 65.28 5.50
N ARG A 14 -25.38 64.29 5.84
CA ARG A 14 -26.77 64.47 6.40
C ARG A 14 -27.34 63.14 6.90
N LEU A 15 -27.77 63.13 8.13
CA LEU A 15 -28.72 62.18 8.72
C LEU A 15 -30.02 62.19 7.97
N ILE A 16 -30.53 61.01 7.61
CA ILE A 16 -31.97 60.77 7.42
C ILE A 16 -32.30 59.49 8.19
N LEU A 17 -33.11 59.71 9.25
CA LEU A 17 -33.75 58.72 10.08
C LEU A 17 -34.96 58.17 9.32
N ALA A 18 -34.94 56.90 8.91
CA ALA A 18 -36.11 56.19 8.43
C ALA A 18 -36.33 54.95 9.30
N LEU A 19 -37.32 55.07 10.16
CA LEU A 19 -37.91 54.00 10.97
C LEU A 19 -38.71 53.09 10.02
N LEU A 20 -38.23 51.83 9.82
CA LEU A 20 -39.02 50.80 9.21
C LEU A 20 -39.12 49.61 10.13
N LEU A 21 -40.32 49.43 10.66
CA LEU A 21 -40.81 48.30 11.42
C LEU A 21 -40.78 47.05 10.53
N ALA A 22 -39.80 46.12 10.73
CA ALA A 22 -39.78 44.84 10.06
C ALA A 22 -40.24 43.75 11.02
N LEU A 23 -41.33 43.11 10.65
CA LEU A 23 -41.93 41.93 11.28
C LEU A 23 -40.86 40.83 11.45
N LEU A 24 -40.69 40.37 12.69
CA LEU A 24 -39.96 39.18 13.06
C LEU A 24 -40.76 37.94 12.61
N LEU A 25 -40.37 37.33 11.51
CA LEU A 25 -40.68 35.94 11.22
C LEU A 25 -39.53 35.09 11.73
N PRO A 26 -39.77 34.05 12.52
CA PRO A 26 -38.67 33.10 12.90
C PRO A 26 -38.32 32.29 11.67
N ALA A 27 -37.13 32.56 11.08
CA ALA A 27 -36.50 31.67 10.13
C ALA A 27 -35.99 30.43 10.90
N CYS A 28 -36.64 29.29 10.71
CA CYS A 28 -36.09 28.01 11.07
C CYS A 28 -34.80 27.81 10.28
N HIS A 29 -33.66 28.03 10.94
CA HIS A 29 -32.39 27.56 10.44
C HIS A 29 -32.33 26.05 10.75
N PRO A 30 -32.03 25.16 9.80
CA PRO A 30 -31.75 23.79 10.12
C PRO A 30 -30.45 23.79 10.94
N ASP A 31 -30.49 23.10 12.07
CA ASP A 31 -29.40 22.94 13.02
C ASP A 31 -28.12 22.49 12.27
N ALA A 32 -27.18 23.41 12.08
CA ALA A 32 -25.83 23.11 11.61
C ALA A 32 -25.04 22.23 12.61
N GLY A 33 -25.57 22.04 13.83
CA GLY A 33 -25.01 21.16 14.85
C GLY A 33 -25.25 19.67 14.61
N ALA A 34 -26.31 19.29 13.86
CA ALA A 34 -26.60 17.88 13.61
C ALA A 34 -25.73 17.26 12.50
N ALA A 35 -25.24 18.08 11.56
CA ALA A 35 -24.36 17.60 10.49
C ALA A 35 -22.90 17.42 10.96
N GLN A 36 -22.47 18.17 11.97
CA GLN A 36 -21.13 18.02 12.55
C GLN A 36 -21.03 16.88 13.57
N ALA A 37 -22.13 16.51 14.23
CA ALA A 37 -22.15 15.37 15.16
C ALA A 37 -22.11 13.99 14.48
N GLN A 38 -22.36 13.91 13.17
CA GLN A 38 -22.25 12.68 12.38
C GLN A 38 -20.85 12.45 11.80
N ALA A 39 -19.99 13.46 11.76
CA ALA A 39 -18.61 13.33 11.28
C ALA A 39 -17.61 12.78 12.33
N ASP A 40 -18.01 12.77 13.60
CA ASP A 40 -17.15 12.29 14.73
C ASP A 40 -17.63 10.95 15.32
N ALA A 41 -18.51 10.23 14.65
CA ALA A 41 -18.80 8.84 15.04
C ALA A 41 -17.59 7.99 14.63
N ALA A 42 -16.70 7.71 15.59
CA ALA A 42 -15.59 6.79 15.39
C ALA A 42 -16.13 5.50 14.74
N VAL A 43 -15.59 5.11 13.59
CA VAL A 43 -15.93 3.85 12.94
C VAL A 43 -15.80 2.74 13.99
N PRO A 44 -16.83 1.89 14.22
CA PRO A 44 -16.74 0.85 15.22
C PRO A 44 -15.53 -0.02 14.96
N VAL A 45 -14.58 -0.03 15.87
CA VAL A 45 -13.36 -0.83 15.76
C VAL A 45 -13.77 -2.30 15.91
N ASP A 46 -13.47 -3.14 14.93
CA ASP A 46 -13.72 -4.57 15.01
C ASP A 46 -12.89 -5.20 16.15
N PRO A 47 -13.52 -5.76 17.19
CA PRO A 47 -12.81 -6.33 18.34
C PRO A 47 -11.95 -7.54 17.95
N ILE A 48 -12.29 -8.25 16.87
CA ILE A 48 -11.52 -9.40 16.37
C ILE A 48 -10.25 -8.88 15.70
N ASP A 49 -10.35 -7.91 14.83
CA ASP A 49 -9.21 -7.27 14.18
C ASP A 49 -8.23 -6.71 15.23
N GLN A 50 -8.74 -5.99 16.22
CA GLN A 50 -7.93 -5.46 17.30
C GLN A 50 -7.26 -6.56 18.16
N ALA A 51 -7.90 -7.71 18.33
CA ALA A 51 -7.28 -8.84 19.00
C ALA A 51 -6.14 -9.44 18.18
N GLN A 52 -6.32 -9.57 16.86
CA GLN A 52 -5.28 -10.02 15.93
C GLN A 52 -4.10 -9.04 15.91
N LEU A 53 -4.35 -7.73 15.85
CA LEU A 53 -3.30 -6.72 15.90
C LEU A 53 -2.49 -6.81 17.19
N ARG A 54 -3.16 -6.81 18.35
CA ARG A 54 -2.47 -6.92 19.66
C ARG A 54 -1.61 -8.19 19.71
N LYS A 55 -2.11 -9.32 19.23
CA LYS A 55 -1.36 -10.60 19.18
C LYS A 55 -0.13 -10.49 18.28
N ALA A 56 -0.27 -9.92 17.09
CA ALA A 56 0.82 -9.74 16.14
C ALA A 56 1.91 -8.81 16.72
N LEU A 57 1.52 -7.67 17.31
CA LEU A 57 2.45 -6.71 17.88
C LEU A 57 3.15 -7.21 19.15
N ALA A 58 2.46 -8.03 19.97
CA ALA A 58 3.06 -8.66 21.15
C ALA A 58 4.09 -9.73 20.80
N ALA A 59 3.95 -10.39 19.64
CA ALA A 59 4.89 -11.41 19.17
C ALA A 59 6.20 -10.82 18.59
N LEU A 60 6.26 -9.50 18.34
CA LEU A 60 7.46 -8.86 17.81
C LEU A 60 8.61 -8.88 18.82
N GLN A 61 9.74 -9.41 18.37
CA GLN A 61 10.97 -9.44 19.14
C GLN A 61 11.71 -8.09 19.08
N PRO A 62 12.38 -7.69 20.15
CA PRO A 62 13.23 -6.50 20.16
C PRO A 62 14.48 -6.71 19.30
N GLN A 63 15.17 -5.59 19.04
CA GLN A 63 16.46 -5.58 18.35
C GLN A 63 17.53 -6.40 19.10
N ARG A 64 18.52 -6.91 18.37
CA ARG A 64 19.68 -7.62 18.92
C ARG A 64 20.89 -6.68 18.92
N PRO A 65 21.42 -6.27 20.08
CA PRO A 65 22.56 -5.36 20.13
C PRO A 65 23.75 -5.81 19.29
N GLY A 66 24.27 -4.92 18.43
CA GLY A 66 25.42 -5.20 17.57
C GLY A 66 25.11 -6.05 16.34
N THR A 67 23.83 -6.29 16.07
CA THR A 67 23.35 -7.00 14.88
C THR A 67 22.38 -6.09 14.14
N THR A 68 22.59 -5.86 12.85
CA THR A 68 21.60 -5.15 12.04
C THR A 68 20.38 -6.04 11.84
N ASP A 69 19.28 -5.72 12.50
CA ASP A 69 18.02 -6.44 12.34
C ASP A 69 17.18 -5.87 11.18
N LEU A 70 16.46 -6.74 10.50
CA LEU A 70 15.46 -6.36 9.51
C LEU A 70 14.06 -6.61 10.09
N TYR A 71 13.31 -5.54 10.33
CA TYR A 71 11.88 -5.61 10.60
C TYR A 71 11.12 -5.60 9.29
N VAL A 72 10.06 -6.37 9.19
CA VAL A 72 9.30 -6.54 7.94
C VAL A 72 7.82 -6.29 8.18
N VAL A 73 7.23 -5.47 7.34
CA VAL A 73 5.78 -5.29 7.28
C VAL A 73 5.31 -5.63 5.88
N GLY A 74 4.37 -6.57 5.77
CA GLY A 74 3.62 -6.87 4.56
C GLY A 74 2.21 -6.30 4.68
N PHE A 75 1.73 -5.69 3.63
CA PHE A 75 0.42 -5.04 3.56
C PHE A 75 -0.29 -5.45 2.26
N ALA A 76 -1.34 -6.27 2.36
CA ALA A 76 -2.24 -6.64 1.27
C ALA A 76 -3.50 -5.77 1.37
N GLY A 77 -3.60 -4.75 0.52
CA GLY A 77 -4.61 -3.69 0.68
C GLY A 77 -5.99 -4.04 0.13
N ASP A 78 -6.11 -5.00 -0.78
CA ASP A 78 -7.38 -5.30 -1.44
C ASP A 78 -7.90 -6.69 -1.07
N ALA A 79 -9.19 -6.76 -0.69
CA ALA A 79 -9.83 -7.98 -0.22
C ALA A 79 -10.45 -8.83 -1.35
N SER A 80 -10.50 -8.32 -2.57
CA SER A 80 -11.21 -8.98 -3.69
C SER A 80 -10.35 -9.97 -4.45
N GLU A 81 -9.01 -9.87 -4.31
CA GLU A 81 -8.07 -10.62 -5.14
C GLU A 81 -7.06 -11.43 -4.32
N ASP A 82 -6.86 -12.68 -4.71
CA ASP A 82 -5.96 -13.62 -4.06
C ASP A 82 -4.49 -13.19 -4.12
N VAL A 83 -4.07 -12.54 -5.19
CA VAL A 83 -2.66 -12.22 -5.47
C VAL A 83 -2.01 -11.41 -4.34
N PHE A 84 -2.70 -10.43 -3.79
CA PHE A 84 -2.15 -9.54 -2.75
C PHE A 84 -1.96 -10.29 -1.42
N ARG A 85 -2.97 -11.10 -1.01
CA ARG A 85 -2.87 -11.98 0.14
C ARG A 85 -1.75 -13.00 -0.04
N ASN A 86 -1.65 -13.65 -1.20
CA ASN A 86 -0.66 -14.67 -1.51
C ASN A 86 0.77 -14.11 -1.40
N GLU A 87 1.02 -12.97 -2.02
CA GLU A 87 2.31 -12.27 -1.95
C GLU A 87 2.70 -11.93 -0.51
N THR A 88 1.76 -11.39 0.27
CA THR A 88 2.01 -10.99 1.66
C THR A 88 2.27 -12.18 2.57
N GLN A 89 1.57 -13.30 2.39
CA GLN A 89 1.83 -14.53 3.15
C GLN A 89 3.17 -15.16 2.76
N TYR A 90 3.51 -15.18 1.47
CA TYR A 90 4.80 -15.67 1.01
C TYR A 90 5.96 -14.77 1.46
N LEU A 91 5.79 -13.45 1.44
CA LEU A 91 6.75 -12.51 2.02
C LEU A 91 7.13 -12.91 3.45
N ARG A 92 6.12 -13.16 4.30
CA ARG A 92 6.34 -13.60 5.68
C ARG A 92 7.19 -14.86 5.75
N GLN A 93 6.86 -15.87 4.94
CA GLN A 93 7.58 -17.14 4.91
C GLN A 93 9.02 -16.96 4.42
N LEU A 94 9.20 -16.27 3.30
CA LEU A 94 10.50 -16.02 2.68
C LEU A 94 11.43 -15.25 3.62
N PHE A 95 10.95 -14.15 4.21
CA PHE A 95 11.76 -13.29 5.07
C PHE A 95 12.09 -13.93 6.42
N ALA A 96 11.18 -14.76 6.95
CA ALA A 96 11.48 -15.54 8.16
C ALA A 96 12.56 -16.59 7.94
N GLN A 97 12.55 -17.27 6.77
CA GLN A 97 13.47 -18.39 6.52
C GLN A 97 14.82 -17.96 5.95
N ARG A 98 14.83 -16.97 5.05
CA ARG A 98 16.01 -16.61 4.25
C ARG A 98 16.68 -15.30 4.66
N PHE A 99 15.95 -14.37 5.26
CA PHE A 99 16.41 -13.01 5.53
C PHE A 99 16.60 -12.70 7.02
N ASP A 100 16.65 -13.72 7.86
CA ASP A 100 16.86 -13.63 9.32
C ASP A 100 15.85 -12.72 10.06
N ALA A 101 14.65 -12.58 9.49
CA ALA A 101 13.61 -11.71 10.05
C ALA A 101 12.59 -12.45 10.94
N ALA A 102 12.80 -13.73 11.26
CA ALA A 102 11.90 -14.50 12.12
C ALA A 102 11.64 -13.79 13.45
N GLY A 103 10.38 -13.67 13.85
CA GLY A 103 9.95 -12.92 15.03
C GLY A 103 9.94 -11.39 14.88
N ARG A 104 10.23 -10.83 13.70
CA ARG A 104 10.23 -9.38 13.40
C ARG A 104 9.36 -9.03 12.20
N ILE A 105 8.34 -9.85 11.93
CA ILE A 105 7.44 -9.69 10.77
C ILE A 105 6.01 -9.50 11.24
N VAL A 106 5.34 -8.48 10.69
CA VAL A 106 3.89 -8.30 10.78
C VAL A 106 3.31 -8.32 9.36
N THR A 107 2.21 -9.01 9.18
CA THR A 107 1.43 -8.98 7.94
C THR A 107 0.04 -8.45 8.25
N LEU A 108 -0.38 -7.43 7.51
CA LEU A 108 -1.71 -6.83 7.51
C LEU A 108 -2.40 -7.27 6.22
N ILE A 109 -3.57 -7.90 6.32
CA ILE A 109 -4.17 -8.59 5.18
C ILE A 109 -5.66 -8.28 5.08
N ASN A 110 -6.07 -7.68 3.99
CA ASN A 110 -7.45 -7.65 3.55
C ASN A 110 -7.66 -8.81 2.57
N HIS A 111 -8.60 -9.68 2.89
CA HIS A 111 -8.99 -10.79 2.03
C HIS A 111 -10.29 -11.42 2.52
N ALA A 112 -11.07 -12.00 1.61
CA ALA A 112 -12.35 -12.65 1.94
C ALA A 112 -12.23 -13.77 2.97
N ASP A 113 -11.11 -14.52 3.00
CA ASP A 113 -10.86 -15.59 3.98
C ASP A 113 -10.32 -15.09 5.34
N ASN A 114 -10.05 -13.79 5.47
CA ASN A 114 -9.52 -13.15 6.68
C ASN A 114 -10.56 -12.27 7.39
N LEU A 115 -11.83 -12.60 7.31
CA LEU A 115 -12.92 -11.80 7.87
C LEU A 115 -13.60 -12.45 9.07
N GLY A 116 -14.08 -11.63 10.00
CA GLY A 116 -14.87 -12.04 11.15
C GLY A 116 -14.17 -13.12 11.98
N ALA A 117 -14.89 -14.18 12.36
CA ALA A 117 -14.36 -15.26 13.20
C ALA A 117 -13.23 -16.08 12.56
N HIS A 118 -13.02 -15.95 11.26
CA HIS A 118 -11.96 -16.64 10.52
C HIS A 118 -10.69 -15.78 10.37
N ALA A 119 -10.69 -14.56 10.89
CA ALA A 119 -9.53 -13.68 10.80
C ALA A 119 -8.28 -14.29 11.45
N TYR A 120 -7.21 -14.42 10.67
CA TYR A 120 -5.92 -14.98 11.07
C TYR A 120 -4.79 -13.92 11.14
N ALA A 121 -5.04 -12.75 10.56
CA ALA A 121 -4.13 -11.59 10.57
C ALA A 121 -4.94 -10.30 10.82
N PRO A 122 -4.33 -9.22 11.35
CA PRO A 122 -4.99 -7.93 11.39
C PRO A 122 -5.24 -7.40 9.98
N GLN A 123 -6.31 -6.62 9.82
CA GLN A 123 -6.66 -5.99 8.56
C GLN A 123 -5.59 -4.98 8.11
N ALA A 124 -5.42 -4.86 6.81
CA ALA A 124 -4.60 -3.84 6.18
C ALA A 124 -5.39 -2.52 6.17
N SER A 125 -5.29 -1.76 7.24
CA SER A 125 -5.86 -0.42 7.38
C SER A 125 -4.77 0.61 7.66
N TYR A 126 -5.09 1.90 7.48
CA TYR A 126 -4.21 2.99 7.84
C TYR A 126 -3.82 2.94 9.32
N ASP A 127 -4.79 2.74 10.22
CA ASP A 127 -4.57 2.73 11.67
C ASP A 127 -3.74 1.53 12.11
N ASN A 128 -4.02 0.34 11.59
CA ASN A 128 -3.24 -0.86 11.90
C ASN A 128 -1.79 -0.75 11.39
N LEU A 129 -1.58 -0.10 10.23
CA LEU A 129 -0.25 0.21 9.72
C LEU A 129 0.47 1.22 10.64
N ALA A 130 -0.22 2.27 11.09
CA ALA A 130 0.31 3.27 12.02
C ALA A 130 0.78 2.62 13.33
N ASP A 131 -0.08 1.83 13.97
CA ASP A 131 0.22 1.13 15.21
C ASP A 131 1.39 0.13 15.04
N THR A 132 1.41 -0.57 13.91
CA THR A 132 2.49 -1.51 13.58
C THR A 132 3.84 -0.79 13.44
N LEU A 133 3.88 0.30 12.68
CA LEU A 133 5.10 1.09 12.50
C LEU A 133 5.55 1.72 13.82
N GLN A 134 4.65 2.27 14.61
CA GLN A 134 4.99 2.81 15.93
C GLN A 134 5.56 1.74 16.88
N ARG A 135 4.97 0.53 16.87
CA ARG A 135 5.49 -0.58 17.68
C ARG A 135 6.90 -0.98 17.23
N ILE A 136 7.12 -1.14 15.93
CA ILE A 136 8.45 -1.45 15.37
C ILE A 136 9.44 -0.33 15.72
N GLY A 137 9.06 0.94 15.55
CA GLY A 137 9.91 2.08 15.89
C GLY A 137 10.34 2.16 17.36
N LYS A 138 9.57 1.51 18.27
CA LYS A 138 9.95 1.37 19.70
C LYS A 138 10.86 0.18 19.97
N LEU A 139 10.89 -0.83 19.11
CA LEU A 139 11.65 -2.07 19.29
C LEU A 139 13.01 -2.05 18.61
N MET A 140 13.13 -1.36 17.45
CA MET A 140 14.33 -1.31 16.64
C MET A 140 15.37 -0.31 17.15
N ASP A 141 16.66 -0.56 16.91
CA ASP A 141 17.68 0.48 16.95
C ASP A 141 17.60 1.31 15.65
N LYS A 142 17.23 2.58 15.78
CA LYS A 142 17.00 3.47 14.64
C LYS A 142 18.26 3.84 13.85
N ARG A 143 19.46 3.49 14.34
CA ARG A 143 20.75 3.72 13.68
C ARG A 143 21.29 2.46 13.01
N GLU A 144 20.95 1.29 13.57
CA GLU A 144 21.55 0.02 13.21
C GLU A 144 20.62 -0.88 12.41
N ASP A 145 19.30 -0.81 12.70
CA ASP A 145 18.29 -1.66 12.07
C ASP A 145 17.63 -1.00 10.86
N ALA A 146 16.97 -1.80 10.04
CA ALA A 146 16.17 -1.35 8.92
C ALA A 146 14.73 -1.90 8.98
N LEU A 147 13.79 -1.15 8.41
CA LEU A 147 12.45 -1.62 8.07
C LEU A 147 12.39 -1.98 6.59
N LEU A 148 11.85 -3.15 6.26
CA LEU A 148 11.28 -3.43 4.94
C LEU A 148 9.76 -3.31 5.03
N LEU A 149 9.19 -2.42 4.21
CA LEU A 149 7.75 -2.24 4.06
C LEU A 149 7.35 -2.63 2.64
N PHE A 150 6.62 -3.72 2.50
CA PHE A 150 6.06 -4.22 1.25
C PHE A 150 4.57 -3.95 1.22
N LEU A 151 4.13 -3.14 0.27
CA LEU A 151 2.72 -2.81 0.06
C LEU A 151 2.29 -3.34 -1.31
N THR A 152 1.27 -4.17 -1.31
CA THR A 152 0.68 -4.74 -2.53
C THR A 152 -0.82 -4.50 -2.54
N SER A 153 -1.32 -3.88 -3.60
CA SER A 153 -2.72 -3.51 -3.82
C SER A 153 -2.90 -2.86 -5.19
N HIS A 154 -4.11 -2.43 -5.49
CA HIS A 154 -4.35 -1.49 -6.59
C HIS A 154 -3.77 -0.11 -6.29
N GLY A 155 -3.48 0.65 -7.36
CA GLY A 155 -3.02 2.03 -7.27
C GLY A 155 -3.78 2.93 -8.25
N THR A 156 -4.02 4.18 -7.85
CA THR A 156 -4.73 5.17 -8.67
C THR A 156 -3.78 6.08 -9.46
N GLU A 157 -4.28 6.73 -10.51
CA GLU A 157 -3.53 7.76 -11.26
C GLU A 157 -3.15 8.97 -10.39
N GLN A 158 -3.84 9.17 -9.28
CA GLN A 158 -3.55 10.19 -8.26
C GLN A 158 -2.42 9.76 -7.32
N HIS A 159 -1.87 8.56 -7.53
CA HIS A 159 -0.81 7.94 -6.72
C HIS A 159 -1.27 7.59 -5.30
N GLU A 160 -2.47 7.09 -5.17
CA GLU A 160 -3.00 6.58 -3.92
C GLU A 160 -2.96 5.05 -3.94
N LEU A 161 -2.57 4.43 -2.85
CA LEU A 161 -2.68 2.99 -2.65
C LEU A 161 -4.10 2.68 -2.20
N TYR A 162 -4.80 1.84 -2.92
CA TYR A 162 -6.18 1.47 -2.63
C TYR A 162 -6.25 0.47 -1.47
N VAL A 163 -7.22 0.66 -0.59
CA VAL A 163 -7.43 -0.19 0.59
C VAL A 163 -8.90 -0.58 0.64
N GLN A 164 -9.22 -1.83 0.33
CA GLN A 164 -10.59 -2.36 0.33
C GLN A 164 -10.74 -3.42 1.41
N PHE A 165 -11.75 -3.28 2.27
CA PHE A 165 -11.91 -4.07 3.49
C PHE A 165 -12.71 -5.36 3.32
N GLY A 166 -13.48 -5.50 2.25
CA GLY A 166 -14.30 -6.69 1.95
C GLY A 166 -14.30 -7.01 0.46
N PRO A 167 -14.74 -8.21 0.08
CA PRO A 167 -14.90 -8.57 -1.32
C PRO A 167 -16.12 -7.86 -1.94
N GLY A 168 -16.04 -7.55 -3.24
CA GLY A 168 -17.12 -6.97 -4.03
C GLY A 168 -17.04 -5.45 -4.19
N GLU A 169 -17.75 -4.95 -5.19
CA GLU A 169 -17.68 -3.55 -5.62
C GLU A 169 -18.29 -2.56 -4.61
N ASP A 170 -19.20 -3.02 -3.77
CA ASP A 170 -19.87 -2.19 -2.74
C ASP A 170 -19.13 -2.24 -1.38
N ALA A 171 -17.95 -2.85 -1.31
CA ALA A 171 -17.20 -2.91 -0.06
C ALA A 171 -16.63 -1.54 0.33
N ASP A 172 -16.58 -1.29 1.64
CA ASP A 172 -15.92 -0.10 2.17
C ASP A 172 -14.45 -0.07 1.74
N TYR A 173 -13.97 1.11 1.37
CA TYR A 173 -12.59 1.32 0.97
C TYR A 173 -12.01 2.62 1.54
N ASP A 174 -10.69 2.70 1.57
CA ASP A 174 -9.89 3.86 1.92
C ASP A 174 -8.71 3.96 0.94
N THR A 175 -7.88 4.99 1.08
CA THR A 175 -6.64 5.16 0.32
C THR A 175 -5.50 5.60 1.21
N ILE A 176 -4.27 5.27 0.82
CA ILE A 176 -3.05 5.77 1.47
C ILE A 176 -2.25 6.59 0.45
N THR A 177 -2.15 7.89 0.69
CA THR A 177 -1.36 8.80 -0.14
C THR A 177 0.14 8.71 0.16
N PRO A 178 1.02 9.14 -0.77
CA PRO A 178 2.47 9.23 -0.52
C PRO A 178 2.83 10.09 0.69
N LYS A 179 2.07 11.15 0.95
CA LYS A 179 2.30 12.06 2.09
C LYS A 179 1.94 11.40 3.42
N GLU A 180 0.83 10.70 3.48
CA GLU A 180 0.40 9.96 4.67
C GLU A 180 1.37 8.85 5.00
N LEU A 181 1.76 8.03 4.02
CA LEU A 181 2.76 6.98 4.23
C LEU A 181 4.09 7.54 4.74
N ARG A 182 4.52 8.70 4.21
CA ARG A 182 5.69 9.40 4.73
C ARG A 182 5.49 9.83 6.18
N GLY A 183 4.33 10.38 6.51
CA GLY A 183 3.97 10.80 7.88
C GLY A 183 4.05 9.63 8.86
N LEU A 184 3.41 8.51 8.57
CA LEU A 184 3.45 7.30 9.40
C LEU A 184 4.87 6.82 9.73
N LEU A 185 5.74 6.81 8.72
CA LEU A 185 7.13 6.40 8.87
C LEU A 185 7.96 7.40 9.70
N ASP A 186 7.69 8.69 9.55
CA ASP A 186 8.38 9.74 10.29
C ASP A 186 7.91 9.81 11.74
N ASP A 187 6.61 9.66 12.01
CA ASP A 187 6.02 9.62 13.34
C ASP A 187 6.51 8.41 14.16
N ALA A 188 6.72 7.28 13.51
CA ALA A 188 7.36 6.11 14.11
C ALA A 188 8.88 6.32 14.34
N GLY A 189 9.47 7.37 13.79
CA GLY A 189 10.90 7.68 13.85
C GLY A 189 11.79 6.68 13.11
N ILE A 190 11.24 5.91 12.19
CA ILE A 190 11.96 4.91 11.39
C ILE A 190 12.67 5.62 10.26
N ARG A 191 14.01 5.56 10.24
CA ARG A 191 14.84 6.25 9.22
C ARG A 191 15.28 5.31 8.10
N ASN A 192 15.91 4.17 8.47
CA ASN A 192 16.46 3.22 7.51
C ASN A 192 15.31 2.38 6.94
N ARG A 193 14.98 2.60 5.67
CA ARG A 193 13.76 2.05 5.04
C ARG A 193 14.09 1.37 3.72
N VAL A 194 13.55 0.18 3.53
CA VAL A 194 13.36 -0.44 2.21
C VAL A 194 11.87 -0.44 1.96
N ILE A 195 11.41 0.34 0.99
CA ILE A 195 9.99 0.48 0.67
C ILE A 195 9.76 -0.13 -0.70
N VAL A 196 8.85 -1.08 -0.77
CA VAL A 196 8.50 -1.79 -2.00
C VAL A 196 7.00 -1.65 -2.24
N LEU A 197 6.61 -1.08 -3.37
CA LEU A 197 5.23 -0.86 -3.74
C LEU A 197 4.88 -1.66 -5.01
N SER A 198 4.07 -2.70 -4.82
CA SER A 198 3.47 -3.51 -5.88
C SER A 198 2.08 -2.95 -6.19
N ALA A 199 2.02 -1.90 -7.00
CA ALA A 199 0.78 -1.23 -7.38
C ALA A 199 0.94 -0.46 -8.70
N CYS A 200 -0.16 -0.24 -9.41
CA CYS A 200 -0.23 0.71 -10.52
C CYS A 200 0.20 2.10 -10.07
N TYR A 201 0.84 2.87 -10.94
CA TYR A 201 1.27 4.27 -10.70
C TYR A 201 2.15 4.48 -9.46
N SER A 202 2.67 3.40 -8.89
CA SER A 202 3.44 3.39 -7.63
C SER A 202 4.71 4.25 -7.65
N GLY A 203 5.27 4.55 -8.82
CA GLY A 203 6.36 5.51 -8.97
C GLY A 203 6.04 6.92 -8.47
N GLY A 204 4.76 7.26 -8.33
CA GLY A 204 4.30 8.52 -7.72
C GLY A 204 4.65 8.68 -6.24
N PHE A 205 4.92 7.57 -5.54
CA PHE A 205 5.34 7.59 -4.14
C PHE A 205 6.82 8.02 -3.96
N VAL A 206 7.66 7.83 -4.96
CA VAL A 206 9.12 8.08 -4.87
C VAL A 206 9.45 9.51 -4.43
N PRO A 207 8.84 10.58 -4.98
CA PRO A 207 9.20 11.95 -4.58
C PRO A 207 8.98 12.25 -3.10
N ALA A 208 7.92 11.72 -2.49
CA ALA A 208 7.60 11.92 -1.08
C ALA A 208 8.47 11.07 -0.15
N LEU A 209 8.81 9.84 -0.56
CA LEU A 209 9.48 8.86 0.30
C LEU A 209 11.00 8.87 0.20
N LYS A 210 11.59 9.44 -0.85
CA LYS A 210 13.04 9.47 -1.03
C LYS A 210 13.76 10.21 0.09
N SER A 211 14.81 9.59 0.60
CA SER A 211 15.75 10.18 1.55
C SER A 211 17.11 9.48 1.44
N PRO A 212 18.19 10.04 1.99
CA PRO A 212 19.48 9.34 2.02
C PRO A 212 19.43 7.97 2.72
N ASP A 213 18.47 7.74 3.61
CA ASP A 213 18.32 6.53 4.40
C ASP A 213 17.25 5.56 3.84
N THR A 214 16.81 5.76 2.60
CA THR A 214 15.72 4.98 2.02
C THR A 214 16.15 4.32 0.71
N LEU A 215 15.79 3.04 0.52
CA LEU A 215 15.71 2.36 -0.77
C LEU A 215 14.25 2.19 -1.14
N ILE A 216 13.87 2.53 -2.39
CA ILE A 216 12.50 2.40 -2.87
C ILE A 216 12.49 1.61 -4.16
N ILE A 217 11.61 0.61 -4.25
CA ILE A 217 11.32 -0.15 -5.46
C ILE A 217 9.83 -0.01 -5.73
N THR A 218 9.45 0.28 -6.98
CA THR A 218 8.05 0.37 -7.38
C THR A 218 7.77 -0.49 -8.60
N ALA A 219 6.60 -1.12 -8.66
CA ALA A 219 6.17 -1.98 -9.75
C ALA A 219 6.00 -1.23 -11.07
N ALA A 220 5.68 0.07 -11.00
CA ALA A 220 5.42 0.88 -12.17
C ALA A 220 6.00 2.29 -12.04
N ARG A 221 6.20 2.95 -13.18
CA ARG A 221 6.45 4.39 -13.25
C ARG A 221 5.19 5.16 -12.82
N ARG A 222 5.34 6.43 -12.43
CA ARG A 222 4.25 7.27 -11.92
C ARG A 222 3.06 7.47 -12.88
N ASP A 223 3.24 7.25 -14.15
CA ASP A 223 2.26 7.44 -15.21
C ASP A 223 1.91 6.12 -15.93
N ARG A 224 2.16 4.98 -15.28
CA ARG A 224 1.97 3.65 -15.87
C ARG A 224 1.23 2.71 -14.92
N PRO A 225 0.35 1.85 -15.46
CA PRO A 225 -0.15 0.70 -14.71
C PRO A 225 0.94 -0.35 -14.50
N SER A 226 0.65 -1.33 -13.65
CA SER A 226 1.32 -2.63 -13.56
C SER A 226 0.28 -3.72 -13.85
N PHE A 227 0.70 -4.99 -13.97
CA PHE A 227 -0.15 -6.05 -14.49
C PHE A 227 -0.18 -7.28 -13.58
N GLY A 228 -1.07 -8.21 -13.90
CA GLY A 228 -1.22 -9.48 -13.21
C GLY A 228 -2.07 -9.43 -11.96
N CYS A 229 -2.85 -8.37 -11.76
CA CYS A 229 -3.95 -8.35 -10.80
C CYS A 229 -5.12 -9.21 -11.32
N GLY A 230 -5.96 -9.70 -10.40
CA GLY A 230 -7.11 -10.52 -10.72
C GLY A 230 -6.98 -11.98 -10.31
N ASN A 231 -8.10 -12.70 -10.36
CA ASN A 231 -8.20 -14.08 -9.88
C ASN A 231 -7.68 -15.14 -10.88
N THR A 232 -7.14 -14.71 -12.02
CA THR A 232 -6.53 -15.59 -13.04
C THR A 232 -5.02 -15.75 -12.87
N ALA A 233 -4.44 -15.15 -11.84
CA ALA A 233 -3.03 -15.28 -11.49
C ALA A 233 -2.86 -15.61 -10.00
N SER A 234 -1.75 -16.22 -9.63
CA SER A 234 -1.42 -16.49 -8.23
C SER A 234 -0.61 -15.35 -7.59
N ALA A 235 0.03 -14.50 -8.41
CA ALA A 235 0.79 -13.30 -8.03
C ALA A 235 0.75 -12.27 -9.15
N THR A 236 0.91 -10.98 -8.81
CA THR A 236 1.11 -9.92 -9.79
C THR A 236 2.40 -10.14 -10.59
N TYR A 237 2.58 -9.49 -11.76
CA TYR A 237 3.84 -9.58 -12.51
C TYR A 237 5.02 -9.14 -11.66
N PHE A 238 4.86 -8.05 -10.92
CA PHE A 238 5.90 -7.55 -10.05
C PHE A 238 6.14 -8.48 -8.86
N GLY A 239 5.10 -8.99 -8.21
CA GLY A 239 5.22 -9.93 -7.11
C GLY A 239 5.90 -11.23 -7.53
N ARG A 240 5.55 -11.78 -8.71
CA ARG A 240 6.22 -12.94 -9.29
C ARG A 240 7.71 -12.65 -9.51
N ALA A 241 8.01 -11.63 -10.28
CA ALA A 241 9.37 -11.34 -10.71
C ALA A 241 10.28 -10.91 -9.54
N TRP A 242 9.79 -10.03 -8.63
CA TRP A 242 10.61 -9.50 -7.54
C TRP A 242 10.65 -10.39 -6.32
N LEU A 243 9.45 -10.72 -5.77
CA LEU A 243 9.34 -11.39 -4.49
C LEU A 243 9.63 -12.90 -4.61
N ILE A 244 9.11 -13.55 -5.67
CA ILE A 244 9.21 -14.99 -5.81
C ILE A 244 10.51 -15.37 -6.54
N ASP A 245 10.77 -14.84 -7.72
CA ASP A 245 11.86 -15.33 -8.57
C ASP A 245 13.18 -14.62 -8.30
N ALA A 246 13.23 -13.28 -8.18
CA ALA A 246 14.46 -12.56 -7.93
C ALA A 246 14.99 -12.77 -6.51
N LEU A 247 14.13 -12.65 -5.47
CA LEU A 247 14.58 -12.88 -4.08
C LEU A 247 14.85 -14.34 -3.75
N ALA A 248 14.45 -15.30 -4.57
CA ALA A 248 14.94 -16.68 -4.49
C ALA A 248 16.41 -16.80 -4.93
N ARG A 249 16.89 -15.91 -5.82
CA ARG A 249 18.22 -15.94 -6.45
C ARG A 249 19.22 -15.04 -5.73
N THR A 250 18.79 -13.93 -5.15
CA THR A 250 19.65 -12.95 -4.47
C THR A 250 19.04 -12.41 -3.19
N THR A 251 19.90 -11.98 -2.25
CA THR A 251 19.49 -11.21 -1.06
C THR A 251 19.79 -9.71 -1.21
N ASP A 252 20.27 -9.29 -2.36
CA ASP A 252 20.54 -7.88 -2.69
C ASP A 252 19.30 -7.24 -3.33
N PHE A 253 18.72 -6.23 -2.68
CA PHE A 253 17.53 -5.57 -3.18
C PHE A 253 17.75 -4.79 -4.48
N VAL A 254 18.96 -4.29 -4.74
CA VAL A 254 19.29 -3.63 -6.02
C VAL A 254 19.40 -4.67 -7.14
N GLU A 255 20.07 -5.80 -6.86
CA GLU A 255 20.15 -6.90 -7.83
C GLU A 255 18.78 -7.54 -8.06
N SER A 256 17.96 -7.73 -7.00
CA SER A 256 16.60 -8.26 -7.17
C SER A 256 15.72 -7.36 -8.03
N TYR A 257 15.83 -6.03 -7.89
CA TYR A 257 15.16 -5.09 -8.80
C TYR A 257 15.61 -5.27 -10.25
N ARG A 258 16.93 -5.40 -10.49
CA ARG A 258 17.46 -5.58 -11.85
C ARG A 258 16.94 -6.85 -12.51
N LEU A 259 16.93 -7.95 -11.76
CA LEU A 259 16.41 -9.24 -12.23
C LEU A 259 14.90 -9.16 -12.52
N ALA A 260 14.14 -8.60 -11.60
CA ALA A 260 12.70 -8.46 -11.74
C ALA A 260 12.31 -7.56 -12.93
N THR A 261 13.00 -6.43 -13.10
CA THR A 261 12.73 -5.51 -14.23
C THR A 261 12.97 -6.20 -15.58
N ALA A 262 14.03 -7.01 -15.70
CA ALA A 262 14.29 -7.74 -16.92
C ALA A 262 13.18 -8.76 -17.23
N GLU A 263 12.72 -9.48 -16.21
CA GLU A 263 11.65 -10.47 -16.33
C GLU A 263 10.31 -9.84 -16.67
N ILE A 264 9.93 -8.75 -15.97
CA ILE A 264 8.69 -8.00 -16.24
C ILE A 264 8.70 -7.47 -17.68
N THR A 265 9.80 -6.86 -18.12
CA THR A 265 9.91 -6.35 -19.50
C THR A 265 9.73 -7.45 -20.53
N ALA A 266 10.33 -8.62 -20.31
CA ALA A 266 10.20 -9.74 -21.22
C ALA A 266 8.75 -10.28 -21.26
N ARG A 267 8.09 -10.34 -20.12
CA ARG A 267 6.70 -10.78 -20.01
C ARG A 267 5.74 -9.80 -20.67
N GLU A 268 5.85 -8.50 -20.36
CA GLU A 268 5.04 -7.45 -20.98
C GLU A 268 5.16 -7.47 -22.52
N GLN A 269 6.38 -7.66 -23.05
CA GLN A 269 6.60 -7.77 -24.49
C GLN A 269 5.97 -9.03 -25.09
N ALA A 270 6.04 -10.16 -24.40
CA ALA A 270 5.47 -11.42 -24.87
C ALA A 270 3.93 -11.40 -24.88
N GLU A 271 3.33 -10.71 -23.94
CA GLU A 271 1.87 -10.62 -23.78
C GLU A 271 1.28 -9.37 -24.50
N GLY A 272 2.13 -8.51 -25.09
CA GLY A 272 1.70 -7.30 -25.81
C GLY A 272 1.26 -6.15 -24.92
N GLU A 273 1.64 -6.18 -23.66
CA GLU A 273 1.29 -5.15 -22.68
C GLU A 273 2.16 -3.89 -22.82
N ALA A 274 1.60 -2.75 -22.43
CA ALA A 274 2.35 -1.51 -22.38
C ALA A 274 3.38 -1.56 -21.24
N PRO A 275 4.64 -1.12 -21.43
CA PRO A 275 5.68 -1.21 -20.42
C PRO A 275 5.30 -0.48 -19.10
N SER A 276 5.37 -1.17 -17.97
CA SER A 276 5.12 -0.60 -16.63
C SER A 276 6.28 0.26 -16.15
N TYR A 277 7.51 -0.01 -16.58
CA TYR A 277 8.74 0.69 -16.19
C TYR A 277 8.95 0.74 -14.66
N PRO A 278 9.23 -0.37 -13.98
CA PRO A 278 9.56 -0.38 -12.56
C PRO A 278 10.65 0.65 -12.21
N GLN A 279 10.58 1.21 -11.00
CA GLN A 279 11.52 2.26 -10.58
C GLN A 279 12.35 1.83 -9.38
N LEU A 280 13.58 2.33 -9.30
CA LEU A 280 14.49 2.16 -8.18
C LEU A 280 15.03 3.52 -7.72
N TYR A 281 15.01 3.76 -6.43
CA TYR A 281 15.76 4.82 -5.78
C TYR A 281 16.61 4.24 -4.66
N VAL A 282 17.89 4.61 -4.59
CA VAL A 282 18.82 4.17 -3.54
C VAL A 282 19.44 5.38 -2.88
N GLY A 283 19.14 5.60 -1.62
CA GLY A 283 19.75 6.64 -0.79
C GLY A 283 21.20 6.33 -0.43
N ALA A 284 22.03 7.35 -0.30
CA ALA A 284 23.46 7.18 -0.09
C ALA A 284 23.82 6.50 1.24
N ARG A 285 22.97 6.61 2.29
CA ARG A 285 23.23 6.03 3.61
C ARG A 285 22.63 4.65 3.80
N ILE A 286 21.53 4.32 3.12
CA ILE A 286 20.90 3.00 3.23
C ILE A 286 21.75 1.90 2.58
N ALA A 287 22.45 2.18 1.47
CA ALA A 287 23.23 1.19 0.75
C ALA A 287 24.31 0.50 1.63
N PRO A 288 25.20 1.22 2.34
CA PRO A 288 26.18 0.58 3.21
C PRO A 288 25.56 -0.14 4.43
N LEU A 289 24.38 0.30 4.91
CA LEU A 289 23.66 -0.39 5.97
C LEU A 289 23.15 -1.75 5.48
N LEU A 290 22.51 -1.79 4.33
CA LEU A 290 22.03 -3.04 3.74
C LEU A 290 23.17 -3.99 3.35
N GLN A 291 24.34 -3.48 2.97
CA GLN A 291 25.51 -4.30 2.73
C GLN A 291 26.00 -4.99 4.01
N ARG A 292 26.04 -4.27 5.15
CA ARG A 292 26.38 -4.86 6.45
C ARG A 292 25.37 -5.91 6.88
N TRP A 293 24.07 -5.60 6.77
CA TRP A 293 23.00 -6.55 7.07
C TRP A 293 23.14 -7.82 6.22
N ARG A 294 23.34 -7.72 4.92
CA ARG A 294 23.53 -8.88 4.04
C ARG A 294 24.73 -9.74 4.42
N ALA A 295 25.82 -9.13 4.86
CA ALA A 295 27.02 -9.85 5.27
C ALA A 295 26.79 -10.75 6.51
N GLN A 296 25.71 -10.54 7.26
CA GLN A 296 25.34 -11.34 8.45
C GLN A 296 24.43 -12.52 8.07
N LEU A 297 23.81 -12.49 6.87
CA LEU A 297 22.89 -13.53 6.45
C LEU A 297 23.59 -14.85 6.19
N ARG A 298 22.97 -15.93 6.64
CA ARG A 298 23.40 -17.29 6.28
C ARG A 298 22.79 -17.65 4.93
N PRO A 299 23.53 -18.35 4.05
CA PRO A 299 22.97 -18.87 2.81
C PRO A 299 21.87 -19.91 3.12
N VAL A 300 20.64 -19.56 2.83
CA VAL A 300 19.48 -20.44 2.96
C VAL A 300 18.69 -20.36 1.65
N ALA A 301 18.23 -21.51 1.16
CA ALA A 301 17.36 -21.57 0.00
C ALA A 301 16.02 -20.88 0.29
N ALA A 302 15.43 -20.27 -0.72
CA ALA A 302 14.07 -19.74 -0.61
C ALA A 302 13.08 -20.91 -0.44
N PRO A 303 12.02 -20.75 0.35
CA PRO A 303 10.90 -21.70 0.35
C PRO A 303 10.23 -21.73 -1.02
N ALA A 304 9.60 -22.86 -1.36
CA ALA A 304 8.77 -22.93 -2.55
C ALA A 304 7.56 -21.98 -2.40
N TYR A 305 7.16 -21.36 -3.50
CA TYR A 305 5.93 -20.57 -3.53
C TYR A 305 4.72 -21.52 -3.42
N PRO A 306 3.84 -21.34 -2.42
CA PRO A 306 2.83 -22.35 -2.12
C PRO A 306 1.54 -22.24 -2.95
N TYR A 307 1.40 -21.18 -3.75
CA TYR A 307 0.17 -20.92 -4.49
C TYR A 307 0.36 -21.31 -5.97
N PRO A 308 -0.35 -22.35 -6.47
CA PRO A 308 -0.29 -22.70 -7.89
C PRO A 308 -0.92 -21.59 -8.74
N GLU A 309 -0.49 -21.51 -10.00
CA GLU A 309 -1.25 -20.70 -10.96
C GLU A 309 -2.65 -21.31 -11.12
N PRO A 310 -3.71 -20.49 -11.19
CA PRO A 310 -5.05 -20.98 -11.49
C PRO A 310 -5.03 -21.75 -12.81
N GLU A 311 -5.78 -22.86 -12.85
CA GLU A 311 -5.97 -23.59 -14.11
C GLU A 311 -6.70 -22.68 -15.09
N ALA A 312 -6.14 -22.49 -16.30
CA ALA A 312 -6.82 -21.76 -17.36
C ALA A 312 -8.17 -22.44 -17.60
N GLU A 313 -9.27 -21.72 -17.42
CA GLU A 313 -10.59 -22.23 -17.78
C GLU A 313 -10.53 -22.61 -19.25
N THR A 314 -10.51 -23.90 -19.54
CA THR A 314 -10.72 -24.40 -20.90
C THR A 314 -12.14 -24.02 -21.28
N GLU A 315 -12.30 -22.92 -22.04
CA GLU A 315 -13.54 -22.66 -22.74
C GLU A 315 -13.92 -23.93 -23.50
N THR A 316 -14.83 -24.70 -22.94
CA THR A 316 -15.50 -25.76 -23.69
C THR A 316 -16.28 -25.05 -24.77
N ALA A 317 -15.66 -24.96 -25.94
CA ALA A 317 -16.32 -24.52 -27.16
C ALA A 317 -17.55 -25.39 -27.35
N THR A 318 -18.70 -24.87 -26.94
CA THR A 318 -20.01 -25.43 -27.28
C THR A 318 -20.08 -25.43 -28.80
N ALA A 319 -19.93 -26.62 -29.39
CA ALA A 319 -20.11 -26.80 -30.83
C ALA A 319 -21.48 -26.22 -31.23
N PRO A 320 -21.56 -25.49 -32.34
CA PRO A 320 -22.85 -24.96 -32.77
C PRO A 320 -23.76 -26.13 -33.12
N GLU A 321 -24.89 -26.17 -32.44
CA GLU A 321 -26.00 -27.10 -32.70
C GLU A 321 -26.43 -26.92 -34.16
N THR A 322 -26.09 -27.89 -34.98
CA THR A 322 -26.52 -27.93 -36.37
C THR A 322 -28.03 -28.06 -36.40
N ALA A 323 -28.71 -26.97 -36.73
CA ALA A 323 -30.13 -26.97 -37.04
C ALA A 323 -30.39 -27.95 -38.20
N ALA A 324 -30.97 -29.10 -37.88
CA ALA A 324 -31.47 -30.05 -38.87
C ALA A 324 -32.70 -29.44 -39.54
N ASP A 325 -32.52 -29.02 -40.80
CA ASP A 325 -33.55 -28.53 -41.71
C ASP A 325 -34.41 -29.72 -42.13
N GLY A 326 -35.55 -29.95 -41.45
CA GLY A 326 -36.56 -30.95 -41.80
C GLY A 326 -37.46 -30.44 -42.90
N LYS A 327 -37.06 -30.61 -44.17
CA LYS A 327 -38.02 -30.61 -45.29
C LYS A 327 -38.81 -31.92 -45.30
N ALA A 328 -40.08 -31.83 -44.98
CA ALA A 328 -41.07 -32.83 -45.40
C ALA A 328 -42.01 -32.14 -46.41
N GLY A 329 -42.02 -32.70 -47.64
CA GLY A 329 -42.89 -32.26 -48.67
C GLY A 329 -44.29 -32.85 -48.55
N GLN A 330 -45.28 -32.14 -49.00
CA GLN A 330 -46.28 -32.41 -50.04
C GLN A 330 -47.15 -31.18 -50.18
#